data_e73d08e8ddb94823e5f20dfaa7d222ff
#
_entry.id   e73d08e8ddb94823e5f20dfaa7d222ff
#
_cell.length_a   1.000
_cell.length_b   1.000
_cell.length_c   1.000
_cell.angle_alpha   90.00
_cell.angle_beta   90.00
_cell.angle_gamma   90.00
#
_symmetry.space_group_name_H-M   'P 1'
#
loop_
_entity.id
_entity.type
_entity.pdbx_description
1 polymer ?
#
loop_
_entity_poly.entity_id
_entity_poly.type
_entity_poly.pdbx_seq_one_letter_code
_entity_poly.pdbx_strand_id
1 'polypeptide(L)'
;MATSDIVKNYNKVEIITLKYYNSYDLLFAFGGKIMAKHRAAWNCRRYHKLVNEGRGLGIGSDYKPWITIHDLASKGVVSRVLGRTTGRIHHLLSKNETAFFYILDASEKAIDIREQFPLLPVTETVEIAERLGIRHPRDPVSRYPYVMTTDFVITTSQGNVARSVKLSLELEKTWVQEKLEIERAYWEKRDIEWRIVTEKEIDYQKARNLEWVYRSWCYPQMLPDGILAGEVADSFLDLFEKTSLPITEIARETERTFGLEPGLGLTTFQYLLLQKQIPAVNLSVPLDLVSVRLELGKGGSVSWIETYV
;
A
#
# COMPACT_ATOMS: atom_id res chain seq x y z
N MET A 1 -7.41 15.64 -22.28
CA MET A 1 -8.00 16.37 -21.14
C MET A 1 -7.87 15.64 -19.79
N ALA A 2 -7.26 14.46 -19.74
CA ALA A 2 -7.12 13.68 -18.49
C ALA A 2 -5.78 13.91 -17.73
N THR A 3 -4.83 14.63 -18.31
CA THR A 3 -3.48 14.83 -17.75
C THR A 3 -3.35 16.02 -16.80
N SER A 4 -4.25 17.02 -16.88
CA SER A 4 -4.15 18.24 -16.06
C SER A 4 -4.60 18.04 -14.60
N ASP A 5 -5.49 17.08 -14.33
CA ASP A 5 -6.03 16.86 -12.99
C ASP A 5 -5.15 15.93 -12.15
N ILE A 6 -4.35 15.08 -12.80
CA ILE A 6 -3.33 14.26 -12.15
C ILE A 6 -2.22 15.16 -11.58
N VAL A 7 -1.76 16.15 -12.34
CA VAL A 7 -0.68 17.08 -11.92
C VAL A 7 -1.08 17.93 -10.71
N LYS A 8 -2.35 18.35 -10.58
CA LYS A 8 -2.83 19.12 -9.42
C LYS A 8 -2.81 18.33 -8.09
N ASN A 9 -2.93 17.00 -8.16
CA ASN A 9 -2.81 16.16 -6.98
C ASN A 9 -1.35 15.93 -6.55
N TYR A 10 -0.38 15.97 -7.47
CA TYR A 10 1.05 15.80 -7.19
C TYR A 10 1.61 16.90 -6.31
N ASN A 11 1.31 18.18 -6.59
CA ASN A 11 1.80 19.31 -5.80
C ASN A 11 1.33 19.29 -4.34
N LYS A 12 0.22 18.59 -4.05
CA LYS A 12 -0.26 18.36 -2.68
C LYS A 12 0.44 17.21 -1.95
N VAL A 13 0.99 16.24 -2.70
CA VAL A 13 1.69 15.06 -2.17
C VAL A 13 3.14 15.40 -1.82
N GLU A 14 3.84 16.23 -2.61
CA GLU A 14 5.21 16.68 -2.32
C GLU A 14 5.33 17.38 -0.97
N ILE A 15 4.39 18.27 -0.63
CA ILE A 15 4.41 18.99 0.64
C ILE A 15 4.17 18.05 1.84
N ILE A 16 3.46 16.96 1.64
CA ILE A 16 3.16 15.99 2.71
C ILE A 16 4.31 15.02 2.89
N THR A 17 4.94 14.54 1.83
CA THR A 17 6.05 13.58 1.90
C THR A 17 7.30 14.21 2.48
N LEU A 18 7.66 15.44 2.09
CA LEU A 18 8.82 16.18 2.64
C LEU A 18 8.64 16.61 4.11
N LYS A 19 7.41 16.89 4.55
CA LYS A 19 7.14 17.25 5.97
C LYS A 19 7.22 16.06 6.94
N TYR A 20 7.08 14.82 6.49
CA TYR A 20 7.11 13.65 7.37
C TYR A 20 8.48 12.98 7.49
N TYR A 21 9.43 13.29 6.59
CA TYR A 21 10.77 12.70 6.67
C TYR A 21 11.72 13.41 7.64
N ASN A 22 11.40 14.65 8.08
CA ASN A 22 12.23 15.42 9.03
C ASN A 22 11.74 15.40 10.48
N SER A 23 10.80 14.54 10.87
CA SER A 23 10.23 14.56 12.22
C SER A 23 10.66 13.41 13.15
N TYR A 24 11.77 12.71 12.86
CA TYR A 24 12.28 11.70 13.81
C TYR A 24 13.14 12.27 14.95
N ASP A 25 13.48 13.57 14.95
CA ASP A 25 14.42 14.15 15.93
C ASP A 25 13.86 15.20 16.92
N LEU A 26 12.53 15.33 17.07
CA LEU A 26 11.97 16.31 18.01
C LEU A 26 10.77 15.78 18.82
N LEU A 27 11.04 14.80 19.68
CA LEU A 27 10.08 14.36 20.71
C LEU A 27 10.75 14.12 22.07
N PHE A 28 11.51 15.12 22.54
CA PHE A 28 11.82 15.28 23.96
C PHE A 28 11.80 16.78 24.29
N ALA A 29 10.74 17.22 24.88
CA ALA A 29 10.51 18.33 25.81
C ALA A 29 9.17 19.02 25.50
N PHE A 30 8.20 18.77 26.30
CA PHE A 30 7.32 19.73 26.99
C PHE A 30 6.09 18.97 27.53
N GLY A 31 6.04 18.85 28.85
CA GLY A 31 4.92 18.32 29.58
C GLY A 31 3.66 19.20 29.41
N GLY A 32 2.90 18.94 28.36
CA GLY A 32 1.56 19.47 28.16
C GLY A 32 0.58 18.30 28.15
N LYS A 33 -0.42 18.29 29.05
CA LYS A 33 -1.57 17.39 28.99
C LYS A 33 -2.20 17.50 27.61
N ILE A 34 -1.89 16.54 26.73
CA ILE A 34 -2.64 16.36 25.48
C ILE A 34 -4.03 15.93 25.89
N MET A 35 -4.99 16.86 25.86
CA MET A 35 -6.40 16.53 25.94
C MET A 35 -6.71 15.55 24.81
N ALA A 36 -6.99 14.30 25.17
CA ALA A 36 -7.45 13.30 24.23
C ALA A 36 -8.68 13.89 23.52
N LYS A 37 -8.56 14.15 22.20
CA LYS A 37 -9.71 14.52 21.37
C LYS A 37 -10.77 13.45 21.61
N HIS A 38 -11.89 13.83 22.22
CA HIS A 38 -13.01 12.94 22.44
C HIS A 38 -13.37 12.28 21.10
N ARG A 39 -13.13 10.99 21.01
CA ARG A 39 -13.53 10.19 19.86
C ARG A 39 -15.05 10.32 19.77
N ALA A 40 -15.54 10.89 18.68
CA ALA A 40 -16.98 10.98 18.48
C ALA A 40 -17.59 9.57 18.60
N ALA A 41 -18.52 9.37 19.52
CA ALA A 41 -19.10 8.06 19.82
C ALA A 41 -19.64 7.40 18.56
N TRP A 42 -19.36 6.10 18.40
CA TRP A 42 -19.94 5.32 17.30
C TRP A 42 -21.44 5.14 17.59
N ASN A 43 -22.30 5.53 16.65
CA ASN A 43 -23.74 5.46 16.76
C ASN A 43 -24.40 5.52 15.38
N CYS A 44 -25.72 5.39 15.32
CA CYS A 44 -26.50 5.45 14.09
C CYS A 44 -26.24 6.73 13.27
N ARG A 45 -26.13 7.90 13.91
CA ARG A 45 -25.85 9.16 13.21
C ARG A 45 -24.49 9.12 12.51
N ARG A 46 -23.45 8.62 13.20
CA ARG A 46 -22.11 8.48 12.61
C ARG A 46 -22.09 7.47 11.47
N TYR A 47 -22.78 6.35 11.61
CA TYR A 47 -22.96 5.36 10.55
C TYR A 47 -23.55 6.00 9.29
N HIS A 48 -24.70 6.67 9.40
CA HIS A 48 -25.32 7.33 8.25
C HIS A 48 -24.46 8.44 7.66
N LYS A 49 -23.72 9.18 8.49
CA LYS A 49 -22.76 10.18 8.01
C LYS A 49 -21.71 9.54 7.08
N LEU A 50 -21.09 8.43 7.49
CA LEU A 50 -20.06 7.76 6.68
C LEU A 50 -20.63 7.16 5.38
N VAL A 51 -21.84 6.58 5.45
CA VAL A 51 -22.56 6.10 4.27
C VAL A 51 -22.84 7.26 3.30
N ASN A 52 -23.33 8.41 3.78
CA ASN A 52 -23.61 9.59 2.96
C ASN A 52 -22.33 10.24 2.38
N GLU A 53 -21.18 10.09 3.04
CA GLU A 53 -19.87 10.47 2.50
C GLU A 53 -19.42 9.56 1.36
N GLY A 54 -20.14 8.47 1.09
CA GLY A 54 -19.81 7.47 0.08
C GLY A 54 -18.64 6.56 0.47
N ARG A 55 -18.38 6.37 1.78
CA ARG A 55 -17.33 5.45 2.23
C ARG A 55 -17.70 4.00 1.89
N GLY A 56 -16.72 3.26 1.38
CA GLY A 56 -16.90 1.92 0.84
C GLY A 56 -17.38 1.89 -0.61
N LEU A 57 -17.62 3.05 -1.21
CA LEU A 57 -18.06 3.17 -2.61
C LEU A 57 -16.92 3.67 -3.51
N GLY A 58 -17.10 3.45 -4.83
CA GLY A 58 -16.12 3.81 -5.86
C GLY A 58 -15.19 2.66 -6.22
N ILE A 59 -14.39 2.89 -7.25
CA ILE A 59 -13.34 2.00 -7.76
C ILE A 59 -12.12 2.86 -8.14
N GLY A 60 -10.93 2.26 -8.16
CA GLY A 60 -9.70 2.96 -8.54
C GLY A 60 -9.47 4.22 -7.70
N SER A 61 -9.29 5.36 -8.37
CA SER A 61 -9.05 6.66 -7.74
C SER A 61 -10.23 7.19 -6.92
N ASP A 62 -11.45 6.78 -7.25
CA ASP A 62 -12.68 7.29 -6.62
C ASP A 62 -13.08 6.51 -5.37
N TYR A 63 -12.45 5.37 -5.10
CA TYR A 63 -12.77 4.57 -3.93
C TYR A 63 -12.43 5.32 -2.62
N LYS A 64 -13.38 5.26 -1.68
CA LYS A 64 -13.25 5.87 -0.34
C LYS A 64 -13.25 4.77 0.73
N PRO A 65 -12.11 4.50 1.40
CA PRO A 65 -12.07 3.48 2.46
C PRO A 65 -13.00 3.82 3.62
N TRP A 66 -13.54 2.77 4.27
CA TRP A 66 -14.42 2.96 5.43
C TRP A 66 -13.70 3.56 6.62
N ILE A 67 -12.49 3.08 6.89
CA ILE A 67 -11.62 3.58 7.96
C ILE A 67 -10.39 4.22 7.32
N THR A 68 -10.04 5.42 7.79
CA THR A 68 -8.81 6.12 7.44
C THR A 68 -7.89 6.22 8.65
N ILE A 69 -6.62 6.55 8.45
CA ILE A 69 -5.68 6.78 9.55
C ILE A 69 -6.17 7.87 10.52
N HIS A 70 -7.01 8.79 10.05
CA HIS A 70 -7.57 9.88 10.86
C HIS A 70 -8.71 9.42 11.78
N ASP A 71 -9.31 8.27 11.51
CA ASP A 71 -10.40 7.70 12.30
C ASP A 71 -9.89 6.88 13.50
N LEU A 72 -8.59 6.58 13.55
CA LEU A 72 -7.97 5.76 14.58
C LEU A 72 -7.10 6.60 15.52
N ALA A 73 -7.27 6.41 16.83
CA ALA A 73 -6.27 6.77 17.83
C ALA A 73 -5.26 5.60 17.91
N SER A 74 -4.46 5.43 16.87
CA SER A 74 -3.58 4.27 16.73
C SER A 74 -2.36 4.37 17.65
N LYS A 75 -2.04 3.27 18.34
CA LYS A 75 -0.71 3.02 18.94
C LYS A 75 0.21 2.30 17.95
N GLY A 76 -0.29 1.88 16.79
CA GLY A 76 0.45 1.17 15.75
C GLY A 76 1.04 2.10 14.69
N VAL A 77 1.97 1.58 13.90
CA VAL A 77 2.50 2.27 12.73
C VAL A 77 1.45 2.24 11.63
N VAL A 78 0.95 3.40 11.26
CA VAL A 78 0.03 3.60 10.14
C VAL A 78 0.77 4.28 8.98
N SER A 79 0.38 3.97 7.75
CA SER A 79 1.03 4.49 6.56
C SER A 79 0.02 5.09 5.58
N ARG A 80 0.48 6.08 4.82
CA ARG A 80 -0.24 6.62 3.65
C ARG A 80 0.65 6.39 2.43
N VAL A 81 0.20 5.57 1.51
CA VAL A 81 0.98 5.17 0.33
C VAL A 81 0.20 5.52 -0.92
N LEU A 82 0.86 6.21 -1.86
CA LEU A 82 0.30 6.41 -3.19
C LEU A 82 0.36 5.09 -3.95
N GLY A 83 -0.80 4.53 -4.29
CA GLY A 83 -0.90 3.30 -5.08
C GLY A 83 -0.70 3.57 -6.56
N ARG A 84 0.13 2.76 -7.20
CA ARG A 84 0.37 2.81 -8.65
C ARG A 84 -0.86 2.36 -9.44
N THR A 85 -1.46 1.26 -9.01
CA THR A 85 -2.62 0.65 -9.67
C THR A 85 -3.85 1.56 -9.64
N THR A 86 -4.06 2.28 -8.54
CA THR A 86 -5.29 3.07 -8.32
C THR A 86 -5.11 4.57 -8.50
N GLY A 87 -3.87 5.10 -8.48
CA GLY A 87 -3.58 6.53 -8.54
C GLY A 87 -4.04 7.33 -7.32
N ARG A 88 -4.38 6.67 -6.20
CA ARG A 88 -4.84 7.32 -4.96
C ARG A 88 -3.98 6.98 -3.75
N ILE A 89 -4.15 7.76 -2.68
CA ILE A 89 -3.48 7.49 -1.41
C ILE A 89 -4.27 6.43 -0.65
N HIS A 90 -3.63 5.30 -0.34
CA HIS A 90 -4.13 4.23 0.50
C HIS A 90 -3.86 4.49 1.98
N HIS A 91 -4.81 4.13 2.84
CA HIS A 91 -4.72 4.25 4.29
C HIS A 91 -4.49 2.86 4.90
N LEU A 92 -3.24 2.58 5.26
CA LEU A 92 -2.80 1.28 5.77
C LEU A 92 -2.60 1.38 7.29
N LEU A 93 -3.23 0.50 8.03
CA LEU A 93 -3.39 0.63 9.47
C LEU A 93 -2.38 -0.19 10.28
N SER A 94 -1.52 -0.94 9.60
CA SER A 94 -0.44 -1.72 10.20
C SER A 94 0.76 -1.86 9.28
N LYS A 95 1.92 -2.26 9.83
CA LYS A 95 3.12 -2.58 9.04
C LYS A 95 2.88 -3.75 8.08
N ASN A 96 2.10 -4.74 8.51
CA ASN A 96 1.78 -5.91 7.69
C ASN A 96 0.91 -5.54 6.50
N GLU A 97 -0.12 -4.70 6.73
CA GLU A 97 -0.93 -4.15 5.64
C GLU A 97 -0.07 -3.33 4.66
N THR A 98 0.86 -2.51 5.18
CA THR A 98 1.78 -1.72 4.33
C THR A 98 2.66 -2.62 3.47
N ALA A 99 3.28 -3.64 4.08
CA ALA A 99 4.13 -4.58 3.36
C ALA A 99 3.34 -5.37 2.30
N PHE A 100 2.17 -5.88 2.68
CA PHE A 100 1.30 -6.63 1.78
C PHE A 100 0.77 -5.76 0.63
N PHE A 101 0.43 -4.49 0.92
CA PHE A 101 0.00 -3.53 -0.08
C PHE A 101 1.05 -3.32 -1.18
N TYR A 102 2.33 -3.11 -0.85
CA TYR A 102 3.38 -2.96 -1.85
C TYR A 102 3.48 -4.19 -2.76
N ILE A 103 3.31 -5.38 -2.18
CA ILE A 103 3.31 -6.62 -2.95
C ILE A 103 2.10 -6.68 -3.90
N LEU A 104 0.91 -6.34 -3.42
CA LEU A 104 -0.31 -6.31 -4.24
C LEU A 104 -0.22 -5.28 -5.37
N ASP A 105 0.20 -4.06 -5.06
CA ASP A 105 0.24 -2.94 -6.01
C ASP A 105 1.32 -3.13 -7.10
N ALA A 106 2.36 -3.93 -6.81
CA ALA A 106 3.35 -4.34 -7.80
C ALA A 106 2.88 -5.51 -8.69
N SER A 107 1.76 -6.18 -8.34
CA SER A 107 1.21 -7.30 -9.11
C SER A 107 0.54 -6.84 -10.38
N GLU A 108 0.79 -7.54 -11.49
CA GLU A 108 0.09 -7.31 -12.75
C GLU A 108 -1.35 -7.85 -12.75
N LYS A 109 -1.66 -8.75 -11.81
CA LYS A 109 -2.99 -9.31 -11.67
C LYS A 109 -3.96 -8.38 -10.95
N ALA A 110 -3.46 -7.44 -10.14
CA ALA A 110 -4.29 -6.49 -9.43
C ALA A 110 -4.72 -5.34 -10.36
N ILE A 111 -6.01 -5.29 -10.67
CA ILE A 111 -6.63 -4.23 -11.48
C ILE A 111 -7.12 -3.08 -10.58
N ASP A 112 -7.61 -3.42 -9.39
CA ASP A 112 -8.03 -2.44 -8.37
C ASP A 112 -7.74 -3.01 -6.97
N ILE A 113 -7.41 -2.13 -6.03
CA ILE A 113 -7.12 -2.49 -4.64
C ILE A 113 -7.92 -1.55 -3.74
N ARG A 114 -8.81 -2.11 -2.92
CA ARG A 114 -9.69 -1.36 -2.01
C ARG A 114 -9.42 -1.79 -0.58
N GLU A 115 -8.66 -0.95 0.13
CA GLU A 115 -8.36 -1.20 1.55
C GLU A 115 -9.54 -0.82 2.44
N GLN A 116 -9.60 -1.42 3.63
CA GLN A 116 -10.62 -1.18 4.66
C GLN A 116 -12.04 -1.21 4.09
N PHE A 117 -12.31 -2.26 3.31
CA PHE A 117 -13.58 -2.45 2.60
C PHE A 117 -14.69 -2.80 3.60
N PRO A 118 -15.78 -2.00 3.69
CA PRO A 118 -16.84 -2.23 4.68
C PRO A 118 -17.74 -3.39 4.28
N LEU A 119 -18.11 -4.20 5.26
CA LEU A 119 -19.10 -5.27 5.11
C LEU A 119 -20.50 -4.68 5.32
N LEU A 120 -21.08 -4.20 4.25
CA LEU A 120 -22.40 -3.54 4.25
C LEU A 120 -23.47 -4.40 3.56
N PRO A 121 -24.74 -4.28 3.96
CA PRO A 121 -25.23 -3.50 5.10
C PRO A 121 -24.82 -4.11 6.45
N VAL A 122 -24.68 -3.30 7.49
CA VAL A 122 -24.27 -3.76 8.82
C VAL A 122 -25.25 -4.78 9.42
N THR A 123 -26.52 -4.73 9.05
CA THR A 123 -27.55 -5.69 9.45
C THR A 123 -27.18 -7.10 9.02
N GLU A 124 -26.61 -7.27 7.85
CA GLU A 124 -26.23 -8.59 7.32
C GLU A 124 -25.14 -9.25 8.18
N THR A 125 -24.12 -8.51 8.61
CA THR A 125 -23.10 -9.06 9.50
C THR A 125 -23.65 -9.37 10.89
N VAL A 126 -24.64 -8.63 11.35
CA VAL A 126 -25.38 -8.91 12.61
C VAL A 126 -26.16 -10.24 12.47
N GLU A 127 -26.92 -10.42 11.39
CA GLU A 127 -27.68 -11.64 11.12
C GLU A 127 -26.77 -12.88 10.97
N ILE A 128 -25.60 -12.70 10.31
CA ILE A 128 -24.59 -13.76 10.22
C ILE A 128 -24.09 -14.14 11.62
N ALA A 129 -23.74 -13.16 12.43
CA ALA A 129 -23.27 -13.39 13.79
C ALA A 129 -24.32 -14.13 14.65
N GLU A 130 -25.59 -13.71 14.58
CA GLU A 130 -26.70 -14.37 15.29
C GLU A 130 -26.86 -15.83 14.86
N ARG A 131 -26.80 -16.11 13.55
CA ARG A 131 -26.89 -17.47 13.01
C ARG A 131 -25.73 -18.36 13.46
N LEU A 132 -24.54 -17.79 13.59
CA LEU A 132 -23.34 -18.49 14.05
C LEU A 132 -23.24 -18.61 15.58
N GLY A 133 -24.15 -17.99 16.34
CA GLY A 133 -24.05 -17.90 17.80
C GLY A 133 -22.91 -17.03 18.30
N ILE A 134 -22.41 -16.11 17.47
CA ILE A 134 -21.30 -15.22 17.75
C ILE A 134 -21.80 -13.85 18.17
N ARG A 135 -21.13 -13.22 19.13
CA ARG A 135 -21.46 -11.86 19.54
C ARG A 135 -20.90 -10.85 18.54
N HIS A 136 -21.78 -10.19 17.78
CA HIS A 136 -21.38 -9.11 16.87
C HIS A 136 -20.73 -7.94 17.64
N PRO A 137 -19.60 -7.34 17.15
CA PRO A 137 -18.97 -6.18 17.78
C PRO A 137 -19.90 -4.98 17.83
N ARG A 138 -20.07 -4.38 19.03
CA ARG A 138 -20.93 -3.22 19.26
C ARG A 138 -20.22 -2.16 20.10
N ASP A 139 -20.58 -0.93 19.88
CA ASP A 139 -20.13 0.18 20.73
C ASP A 139 -20.60 -0.03 22.17
N PRO A 140 -19.75 0.12 23.18
CA PRO A 140 -20.08 -0.18 24.57
C PRO A 140 -21.15 0.77 25.14
N VAL A 141 -21.27 2.00 24.61
CA VAL A 141 -22.19 3.03 25.12
C VAL A 141 -23.49 3.03 24.32
N SER A 142 -23.42 3.24 23.01
CA SER A 142 -24.59 3.32 22.14
C SER A 142 -25.21 1.96 21.82
N ARG A 143 -24.46 0.88 22.00
CA ARG A 143 -24.81 -0.50 21.60
C ARG A 143 -25.03 -0.67 20.10
N TYR A 144 -24.76 0.38 19.30
CA TYR A 144 -24.86 0.30 17.85
C TYR A 144 -23.76 -0.64 17.28
N PRO A 145 -24.08 -1.52 16.32
CA PRO A 145 -23.10 -2.46 15.77
C PRO A 145 -22.02 -1.70 15.00
N TYR A 146 -20.76 -2.10 15.17
CA TYR A 146 -19.68 -1.59 14.33
C TYR A 146 -19.80 -2.16 12.93
N VAL A 147 -19.51 -1.36 11.93
CA VAL A 147 -19.27 -1.87 10.58
C VAL A 147 -17.92 -2.58 10.58
N MET A 148 -17.94 -3.87 10.28
CA MET A 148 -16.73 -4.66 10.09
C MET A 148 -16.11 -4.34 8.73
N THR A 149 -14.79 -4.47 8.60
CA THR A 149 -14.07 -4.24 7.36
C THR A 149 -13.18 -5.42 7.02
N THR A 150 -13.03 -5.71 5.73
CA THR A 150 -11.96 -6.54 5.19
C THR A 150 -10.77 -5.64 4.86
N ASP A 151 -9.57 -6.08 5.20
CA ASP A 151 -8.37 -5.25 5.05
C ASP A 151 -8.11 -4.89 3.59
N PHE A 152 -8.31 -5.86 2.64
CA PHE A 152 -8.20 -5.62 1.20
C PHE A 152 -9.24 -6.40 0.40
N VAL A 153 -9.87 -5.74 -0.56
CA VAL A 153 -10.58 -6.36 -1.68
C VAL A 153 -9.83 -6.00 -2.95
N ILE A 154 -9.39 -7.03 -3.68
CA ILE A 154 -8.59 -6.91 -4.88
C ILE A 154 -9.44 -7.34 -6.07
N THR A 155 -9.54 -6.50 -7.10
CA THR A 155 -10.16 -6.86 -8.37
C THR A 155 -9.10 -7.41 -9.31
N THR A 156 -9.40 -8.55 -9.92
CA THR A 156 -8.55 -9.22 -10.90
C THR A 156 -9.34 -9.46 -12.19
N SER A 157 -8.68 -9.97 -13.22
CA SER A 157 -9.36 -10.42 -14.44
C SER A 157 -10.35 -11.58 -14.22
N GLN A 158 -10.23 -12.29 -13.10
CA GLN A 158 -11.10 -13.43 -12.74
C GLN A 158 -12.20 -13.04 -11.74
N GLY A 159 -12.23 -11.79 -11.29
CA GLY A 159 -13.18 -11.29 -10.30
C GLY A 159 -12.52 -10.70 -9.07
N ASN A 160 -13.31 -10.53 -8.02
CA ASN A 160 -12.81 -10.01 -6.75
C ASN A 160 -12.32 -11.12 -5.84
N VAL A 161 -11.27 -10.82 -5.08
CA VAL A 161 -10.81 -11.64 -3.96
C VAL A 161 -10.67 -10.76 -2.70
N ALA A 162 -10.92 -11.32 -1.54
CA ALA A 162 -10.87 -10.62 -0.26
C ALA A 162 -9.75 -11.18 0.62
N ARG A 163 -8.99 -10.29 1.28
CA ARG A 163 -7.82 -10.65 2.10
C ARG A 163 -7.84 -9.89 3.42
N SER A 164 -7.74 -10.64 4.52
CA SER A 164 -7.65 -10.08 5.87
C SER A 164 -6.24 -10.31 6.42
N VAL A 165 -5.56 -9.23 6.76
CA VAL A 165 -4.17 -9.27 7.24
C VAL A 165 -4.16 -9.32 8.76
N LYS A 166 -3.61 -10.38 9.35
CA LYS A 166 -3.55 -10.58 10.80
C LYS A 166 -2.19 -11.12 11.22
N LEU A 167 -1.80 -10.82 12.45
CA LEU A 167 -0.67 -11.52 13.06
C LEU A 167 -1.07 -12.95 13.39
N SER A 168 -0.21 -13.94 13.13
CA SER A 168 -0.49 -15.35 13.44
C SER A 168 -0.82 -15.55 14.93
N LEU A 169 -0.17 -14.82 15.84
CA LEU A 169 -0.48 -14.85 17.28
C LEU A 169 -1.88 -14.31 17.62
N GLU A 170 -2.44 -13.42 16.78
CA GLU A 170 -3.80 -12.93 17.00
C GLU A 170 -4.86 -13.96 16.68
N LEU A 171 -4.55 -14.92 15.81
CA LEU A 171 -5.48 -15.97 15.41
C LEU A 171 -5.76 -16.98 16.55
N GLU A 172 -4.97 -16.97 17.62
CA GLU A 172 -5.20 -17.78 18.83
C GLU A 172 -6.32 -17.22 19.70
N LYS A 173 -6.70 -15.94 19.52
CA LYS A 173 -7.72 -15.27 20.32
C LYS A 173 -9.12 -15.60 19.82
N THR A 174 -9.95 -16.20 20.64
CA THR A 174 -11.32 -16.57 20.27
C THR A 174 -12.12 -15.43 19.64
N TRP A 175 -12.05 -14.23 20.23
CA TRP A 175 -12.76 -13.09 19.71
C TRP A 175 -12.29 -12.60 18.32
N VAL A 176 -11.02 -12.91 17.94
CA VAL A 176 -10.51 -12.66 16.58
C VAL A 176 -11.07 -13.69 15.63
N GLN A 177 -11.04 -14.98 16.02
CA GLN A 177 -11.60 -16.07 15.22
C GLN A 177 -13.09 -15.86 14.95
N GLU A 178 -13.86 -15.47 15.96
CA GLU A 178 -15.28 -15.14 15.83
C GLU A 178 -15.53 -14.05 14.79
N LYS A 179 -14.76 -12.95 14.82
CA LYS A 179 -14.88 -11.88 13.82
C LYS A 179 -14.52 -12.36 12.41
N LEU A 180 -13.46 -13.11 12.28
CA LEU A 180 -13.02 -13.66 10.99
C LEU A 180 -14.05 -14.63 10.43
N GLU A 181 -14.76 -15.38 11.28
CA GLU A 181 -15.82 -16.28 10.84
C GLU A 181 -17.06 -15.52 10.31
N ILE A 182 -17.44 -14.42 10.93
CA ILE A 182 -18.48 -13.52 10.38
C ILE A 182 -18.05 -12.98 9.01
N GLU A 183 -16.81 -12.55 8.90
CA GLU A 183 -16.23 -12.01 7.67
C GLU A 183 -16.16 -13.08 6.56
N ARG A 184 -15.69 -14.28 6.87
CA ARG A 184 -15.67 -15.42 5.95
C ARG A 184 -17.07 -15.72 5.41
N ALA A 185 -18.07 -15.83 6.30
CA ALA A 185 -19.45 -16.12 5.92
C ALA A 185 -20.09 -15.00 5.07
N TYR A 186 -19.68 -13.74 5.28
CA TYR A 186 -20.11 -12.61 4.45
C TYR A 186 -19.61 -12.73 3.01
N TRP A 187 -18.35 -13.11 2.81
CA TRP A 187 -17.74 -13.28 1.50
C TRP A 187 -18.17 -14.55 0.79
N GLU A 188 -18.33 -15.65 1.53
CA GLU A 188 -18.85 -16.92 1.01
C GLU A 188 -20.24 -16.74 0.38
N LYS A 189 -21.13 -15.99 1.02
CA LYS A 189 -22.46 -15.67 0.46
C LYS A 189 -22.40 -14.94 -0.89
N ARG A 190 -21.28 -14.31 -1.20
CA ARG A 190 -21.03 -13.54 -2.43
C ARG A 190 -20.21 -14.29 -3.47
N ASP A 191 -19.88 -15.54 -3.18
CA ASP A 191 -18.99 -16.38 -4.01
C ASP A 191 -17.64 -15.67 -4.29
N ILE A 192 -17.13 -14.95 -3.26
CA ILE A 192 -15.84 -14.27 -3.31
C ILE A 192 -14.86 -15.02 -2.45
N GLU A 193 -13.72 -15.40 -3.05
CA GLU A 193 -12.64 -16.05 -2.32
C GLU A 193 -12.10 -15.11 -1.23
N TRP A 194 -12.17 -15.57 0.02
CA TRP A 194 -11.64 -14.89 1.17
C TRP A 194 -10.55 -15.71 1.84
N ARG A 195 -9.43 -15.08 2.19
CA ARG A 195 -8.32 -15.70 2.93
C ARG A 195 -7.74 -14.75 3.97
N ILE A 196 -7.13 -15.34 5.01
CA ILE A 196 -6.28 -14.65 5.96
C ILE A 196 -4.85 -14.66 5.41
N VAL A 197 -4.17 -13.53 5.52
CA VAL A 197 -2.73 -13.38 5.23
C VAL A 197 -2.03 -13.04 6.52
N THR A 198 -0.99 -13.80 6.87
CA THR A 198 -0.22 -13.58 8.09
C THR A 198 1.18 -13.05 7.78
N GLU A 199 1.90 -12.60 8.82
CA GLU A 199 3.31 -12.20 8.70
C GLU A 199 4.22 -13.32 8.18
N LYS A 200 3.78 -14.58 8.25
CA LYS A 200 4.55 -15.73 7.76
C LYS A 200 4.52 -15.88 6.25
N GLU A 201 3.49 -15.31 5.62
CA GLU A 201 3.28 -15.36 4.17
C GLU A 201 3.80 -14.12 3.46
N ILE A 202 3.96 -12.99 4.19
CA ILE A 202 4.41 -11.73 3.63
C ILE A 202 5.93 -11.74 3.42
N ASP A 203 6.37 -11.57 2.18
CA ASP A 203 7.79 -11.36 1.86
C ASP A 203 8.20 -9.91 2.19
N TYR A 204 8.69 -9.71 3.42
CA TYR A 204 9.10 -8.38 3.90
C TYR A 204 10.32 -7.83 3.18
N GLN A 205 11.21 -8.69 2.65
CA GLN A 205 12.35 -8.21 1.89
C GLN A 205 11.88 -7.63 0.56
N LYS A 206 10.99 -8.34 -0.12
CA LYS A 206 10.34 -7.86 -1.35
C LYS A 206 9.56 -6.57 -1.10
N ALA A 207 8.78 -6.52 -0.04
CA ALA A 207 8.02 -5.32 0.34
C ALA A 207 8.94 -4.11 0.56
N ARG A 208 10.07 -4.27 1.27
CA ARG A 208 11.07 -3.20 1.48
C ARG A 208 11.72 -2.73 0.18
N ASN A 209 12.07 -3.67 -0.69
CA ASN A 209 12.65 -3.32 -1.98
C ASN A 209 11.63 -2.59 -2.87
N LEU A 210 10.36 -3.02 -2.86
CA LEU A 210 9.28 -2.33 -3.55
C LEU A 210 9.03 -0.93 -2.98
N GLU A 211 8.99 -0.78 -1.65
CA GLU A 211 8.89 0.54 -1.00
C GLU A 211 10.01 1.47 -1.47
N TRP A 212 11.23 0.96 -1.55
CA TRP A 212 12.37 1.73 -2.04
C TRP A 212 12.21 2.10 -3.53
N VAL A 213 11.79 1.17 -4.38
CA VAL A 213 11.52 1.41 -5.81
C VAL A 213 10.42 2.46 -6.01
N TYR A 214 9.36 2.42 -5.22
CA TYR A 214 8.24 3.36 -5.32
C TYR A 214 8.61 4.82 -5.05
N ARG A 215 9.76 5.11 -4.43
CA ARG A 215 10.25 6.48 -4.24
C ARG A 215 10.54 7.20 -5.56
N SER A 216 10.75 6.47 -6.63
CA SER A 216 10.96 7.00 -7.98
C SER A 216 9.68 7.35 -8.74
N TRP A 217 8.51 7.24 -8.12
CA TRP A 217 7.22 7.50 -8.79
C TRP A 217 7.17 8.85 -9.52
N CYS A 218 7.73 9.90 -8.90
CA CYS A 218 7.78 11.25 -9.46
C CYS A 218 9.10 11.55 -10.18
N TYR A 219 9.85 10.53 -10.58
CA TYR A 219 11.18 10.71 -11.17
C TYR A 219 11.24 11.71 -12.34
N PRO A 220 10.32 11.69 -13.34
CA PRO A 220 10.36 12.65 -14.42
C PRO A 220 10.26 14.12 -13.97
N GLN A 221 9.57 14.38 -12.85
CA GLN A 221 9.43 15.73 -12.28
C GLN A 221 10.62 16.14 -11.39
N MET A 222 11.52 15.21 -11.08
CA MET A 222 12.73 15.47 -10.30
C MET A 222 13.92 15.91 -11.18
N LEU A 223 13.79 15.71 -12.50
CA LEU A 223 14.85 16.07 -13.43
C LEU A 223 14.86 17.57 -13.72
N PRO A 224 16.03 18.17 -13.97
CA PRO A 224 16.13 19.55 -14.41
C PRO A 224 15.34 19.83 -15.69
N ASP A 225 14.91 21.09 -15.87
CA ASP A 225 14.22 21.51 -17.07
C ASP A 225 15.02 21.19 -18.33
N GLY A 226 14.33 20.63 -19.32
CA GLY A 226 14.93 20.28 -20.60
C GLY A 226 15.58 18.90 -20.66
N ILE A 227 15.67 18.16 -19.54
CA ILE A 227 16.15 16.76 -19.51
C ILE A 227 14.97 15.82 -19.51
N LEU A 228 14.91 14.92 -20.49
CA LEU A 228 13.84 13.94 -20.61
C LEU A 228 14.18 12.66 -19.85
N ALA A 229 13.25 12.16 -19.05
CA ALA A 229 13.42 10.93 -18.28
C ALA A 229 13.76 9.73 -19.16
N GLY A 230 13.24 9.65 -20.39
CA GLY A 230 13.55 8.62 -21.37
C GLY A 230 15.02 8.65 -21.78
N GLU A 231 15.60 9.82 -22.09
CA GLU A 231 17.01 9.94 -22.49
C GLU A 231 17.96 9.50 -21.38
N VAL A 232 17.66 9.87 -20.14
CA VAL A 232 18.45 9.45 -18.96
C VAL A 232 18.32 7.95 -18.74
N ALA A 233 17.11 7.41 -18.86
CA ALA A 233 16.81 5.99 -18.73
C ALA A 233 17.54 5.16 -19.80
N ASP A 234 17.49 5.57 -21.07
CA ASP A 234 18.15 4.90 -22.19
C ASP A 234 19.67 4.90 -22.02
N SER A 235 20.25 6.02 -21.57
CA SER A 235 21.69 6.11 -21.29
C SER A 235 22.10 5.19 -20.12
N PHE A 236 21.28 5.12 -19.07
CA PHE A 236 21.51 4.21 -17.95
C PHE A 236 21.48 2.74 -18.40
N LEU A 237 20.47 2.37 -19.20
CA LEU A 237 20.32 1.01 -19.74
C LEU A 237 21.49 0.64 -20.66
N ASP A 238 21.94 1.57 -21.49
CA ASP A 238 23.09 1.36 -22.37
C ASP A 238 24.35 1.06 -21.56
N LEU A 239 24.64 1.81 -20.52
CA LEU A 239 25.73 1.54 -19.58
C LEU A 239 25.55 0.21 -18.84
N PHE A 240 24.33 -0.07 -18.40
CA PHE A 240 23.98 -1.31 -17.70
C PHE A 240 24.20 -2.55 -18.57
N GLU A 241 23.90 -2.49 -19.87
CA GLU A 241 24.07 -3.60 -20.82
C GLU A 241 25.51 -3.77 -21.26
N LYS A 242 26.21 -2.68 -21.56
CA LYS A 242 27.55 -2.69 -22.15
C LYS A 242 28.69 -2.84 -21.15
N THR A 243 28.44 -2.65 -19.87
CA THR A 243 29.48 -2.68 -18.84
C THR A 243 29.21 -3.72 -17.77
N SER A 244 30.21 -4.02 -16.95
CA SER A 244 30.08 -4.83 -15.73
C SER A 244 30.22 -3.98 -14.49
N LEU A 245 29.96 -2.67 -14.58
CA LEU A 245 30.04 -1.75 -13.45
C LEU A 245 28.94 -2.02 -12.42
N PRO A 246 29.20 -1.80 -11.13
CA PRO A 246 28.17 -1.77 -10.11
C PRO A 246 27.11 -0.70 -10.41
N ILE A 247 25.89 -0.91 -9.93
CA ILE A 247 24.78 0.04 -10.13
C ILE A 247 25.14 1.45 -9.64
N THR A 248 25.84 1.56 -8.52
CA THR A 248 26.30 2.85 -7.98
C THR A 248 27.27 3.59 -8.91
N GLU A 249 28.11 2.88 -9.66
CA GLU A 249 29.02 3.50 -10.62
C GLU A 249 28.27 3.93 -11.89
N ILE A 250 27.36 3.10 -12.39
CA ILE A 250 26.48 3.46 -13.52
C ILE A 250 25.65 4.70 -13.14
N ALA A 251 25.12 4.75 -11.93
CA ALA A 251 24.37 5.89 -11.43
C ALA A 251 25.20 7.18 -11.43
N ARG A 252 26.46 7.12 -10.92
CA ARG A 252 27.38 8.28 -10.94
C ARG A 252 27.74 8.72 -12.35
N GLU A 253 27.96 7.79 -13.27
CA GLU A 253 28.27 8.12 -14.66
C GLU A 253 27.08 8.79 -15.35
N THR A 254 25.87 8.28 -15.09
CA THR A 254 24.62 8.91 -15.58
C THR A 254 24.46 10.33 -15.02
N GLU A 255 24.69 10.52 -13.72
CA GLU A 255 24.66 11.86 -13.08
C GLU A 255 25.65 12.81 -13.75
N ARG A 256 26.89 12.35 -14.02
CA ARG A 256 27.93 13.13 -14.68
C ARG A 256 27.56 13.51 -16.11
N THR A 257 27.02 12.56 -16.87
CA THR A 257 26.65 12.73 -18.28
C THR A 257 25.57 13.79 -18.47
N PHE A 258 24.59 13.80 -17.59
CA PHE A 258 23.42 14.71 -17.70
C PHE A 258 23.50 15.89 -16.74
N GLY A 259 24.56 16.05 -15.94
CA GLY A 259 24.68 17.11 -14.95
C GLY A 259 23.62 17.04 -13.85
N LEU A 260 23.23 15.82 -13.45
CA LEU A 260 22.18 15.62 -12.45
C LEU A 260 22.71 15.80 -11.03
N GLU A 261 21.83 16.16 -10.14
CA GLU A 261 22.14 16.18 -8.70
C GLU A 261 22.46 14.77 -8.18
N PRO A 262 23.38 14.65 -7.19
CA PRO A 262 23.73 13.39 -6.59
C PRO A 262 22.52 12.63 -6.04
N GLY A 263 22.38 11.36 -6.38
CA GLY A 263 21.28 10.47 -6.02
C GLY A 263 20.22 10.30 -7.12
N LEU A 264 20.15 11.19 -8.12
CA LEU A 264 19.21 11.03 -9.23
C LEU A 264 19.56 9.86 -10.14
N GLY A 265 20.84 9.50 -10.25
CA GLY A 265 21.25 8.29 -10.96
C GLY A 265 20.71 7.00 -10.33
N LEU A 266 20.70 6.90 -9.00
CA LEU A 266 20.04 5.79 -8.30
C LEU A 266 18.52 5.86 -8.44
N THR A 267 17.95 7.05 -8.46
CA THR A 267 16.50 7.23 -8.71
C THR A 267 16.15 6.81 -10.14
N THR A 268 17.05 7.01 -11.12
CA THR A 268 16.89 6.46 -12.46
C THR A 268 16.80 4.93 -12.44
N PHE A 269 17.68 4.28 -11.69
CA PHE A 269 17.61 2.82 -11.51
C PHE A 269 16.31 2.36 -10.87
N GLN A 270 15.86 3.04 -9.79
CA GLN A 270 14.56 2.75 -9.18
C GLN A 270 13.41 2.91 -10.20
N TYR A 271 13.46 3.97 -11.00
CA TYR A 271 12.47 4.23 -12.04
C TYR A 271 12.45 3.14 -13.10
N LEU A 272 13.62 2.69 -13.56
CA LEU A 272 13.74 1.59 -14.50
C LEU A 272 13.18 0.27 -13.96
N LEU A 273 13.39 -0.01 -12.67
CA LEU A 273 12.77 -1.14 -11.98
C LEU A 273 11.24 -0.98 -11.91
N LEU A 274 10.77 0.23 -11.58
CA LEU A 274 9.33 0.53 -11.50
C LEU A 274 8.64 0.36 -12.86
N GLN A 275 9.31 0.76 -13.94
CA GLN A 275 8.84 0.61 -15.31
C GLN A 275 9.08 -0.79 -15.89
N LYS A 276 9.69 -1.71 -15.11
CA LYS A 276 10.05 -3.08 -15.51
C LYS A 276 10.96 -3.12 -16.76
N GLN A 277 11.76 -2.08 -16.97
CA GLN A 277 12.73 -2.00 -18.07
C GLN A 277 14.03 -2.76 -17.77
N ILE A 278 14.32 -3.00 -16.48
CA ILE A 278 15.37 -3.93 -16.06
C ILE A 278 14.72 -5.26 -15.71
N PRO A 279 14.92 -6.31 -16.53
CA PRO A 279 14.30 -7.61 -16.30
C PRO A 279 14.94 -8.35 -15.11
N ALA A 280 14.12 -9.16 -14.44
CA ALA A 280 14.54 -10.26 -13.56
C ALA A 280 15.42 -9.91 -12.35
N VAL A 281 15.23 -8.73 -11.73
CA VAL A 281 15.82 -8.46 -10.41
C VAL A 281 15.03 -9.22 -9.35
N ASN A 282 15.70 -10.08 -8.60
CA ASN A 282 15.09 -10.77 -7.47
C ASN A 282 14.89 -9.81 -6.30
N LEU A 283 13.68 -9.31 -6.15
CA LEU A 283 13.33 -8.39 -5.06
C LEU A 283 13.13 -9.08 -3.70
N SER A 284 13.14 -10.42 -3.64
CA SER A 284 13.04 -11.17 -2.39
C SER A 284 14.38 -11.31 -1.65
N VAL A 285 15.46 -10.77 -2.20
CA VAL A 285 16.77 -10.67 -1.55
C VAL A 285 17.19 -9.21 -1.41
N PRO A 286 18.10 -8.88 -0.48
CA PRO A 286 18.67 -7.53 -0.40
C PRO A 286 19.32 -7.12 -1.73
N LEU A 287 19.03 -5.90 -2.19
CA LEU A 287 19.66 -5.36 -3.39
C LEU A 287 21.09 -4.90 -3.06
N ASP A 288 22.09 -5.61 -3.58
CA ASP A 288 23.47 -5.16 -3.52
C ASP A 288 23.76 -4.23 -4.72
N LEU A 289 23.85 -2.95 -4.45
CA LEU A 289 24.08 -1.92 -5.47
C LEU A 289 25.56 -1.55 -5.63
N VAL A 290 26.41 -2.03 -4.71
CA VAL A 290 27.80 -1.55 -4.55
C VAL A 290 28.84 -2.57 -5.06
N SER A 291 28.69 -3.83 -4.69
CA SER A 291 29.74 -4.84 -4.88
C SER A 291 29.52 -5.79 -6.05
N VAL A 292 28.29 -5.97 -6.48
CA VAL A 292 27.96 -6.96 -7.52
C VAL A 292 27.00 -6.36 -8.53
N ARG A 293 27.25 -6.63 -9.81
CA ARG A 293 26.22 -6.46 -10.82
C ARG A 293 25.07 -7.39 -10.43
N LEU A 294 23.88 -6.83 -10.31
CA LEU A 294 22.67 -7.62 -10.08
C LEU A 294 22.64 -8.78 -11.08
N GLU A 295 22.69 -10.01 -10.60
CA GLU A 295 22.54 -11.16 -11.48
C GLU A 295 21.14 -11.10 -12.09
N LEU A 296 21.12 -10.80 -13.38
CA LEU A 296 19.90 -10.94 -14.18
C LEU A 296 19.60 -12.43 -14.23
N GLY A 297 18.46 -12.83 -13.69
CA GLY A 297 18.05 -14.23 -13.71
C GLY A 297 18.04 -14.72 -15.16
N LYS A 298 18.82 -15.75 -15.46
CA LYS A 298 18.81 -16.39 -16.77
C LYS A 298 17.40 -16.90 -17.06
N GLY A 299 16.64 -16.16 -17.88
CA GLY A 299 15.52 -16.67 -18.66
C GLY A 299 14.32 -17.28 -17.92
N GLY A 300 14.06 -16.90 -16.68
CA GLY A 300 12.81 -17.23 -16.03
C GLY A 300 11.94 -15.97 -15.95
N SER A 301 10.74 -16.03 -16.50
CA SER A 301 9.71 -15.05 -16.13
C SER A 301 9.59 -15.11 -14.61
N VAL A 302 10.18 -14.12 -13.91
CA VAL A 302 9.93 -13.98 -12.48
C VAL A 302 8.46 -13.60 -12.38
N SER A 303 7.63 -14.59 -12.07
CA SER A 303 6.23 -14.32 -11.76
C SER A 303 6.24 -13.42 -10.53
N TRP A 304 5.97 -12.15 -10.77
CA TRP A 304 6.04 -11.12 -9.76
C TRP A 304 5.11 -11.42 -8.58
N ILE A 305 4.10 -12.26 -8.77
CA ILE A 305 3.23 -12.79 -7.69
C ILE A 305 2.25 -13.82 -8.29
N GLU A 306 2.35 -15.06 -7.92
CA GLU A 306 1.31 -16.06 -8.24
C GLU A 306 0.47 -16.46 -7.03
N THR A 307 0.86 -16.09 -5.81
CA THR A 307 0.33 -16.73 -4.59
C THR A 307 -0.77 -15.95 -3.88
N TYR A 308 -0.94 -14.66 -4.12
CA TYR A 308 -1.81 -13.80 -3.29
C TYR A 308 -3.04 -13.22 -4.03
N VAL A 309 -3.09 -13.36 -5.34
CA VAL A 309 -4.15 -12.81 -6.19
C VAL A 309 -4.74 -13.89 -7.06
#